data_deff4b60962c032a370b454c66941ce9
#
_entry.id   deff4b60962c032a370b454c66941ce9
#
_cell.length_a   1.000
_cell.length_b   1.000
_cell.length_c   1.000
_cell.angle_alpha   90.00
_cell.angle_beta   90.00
_cell.angle_gamma   90.00
#
_symmetry.space_group_name_H-M   'P 1'
#
loop_
_entity.id
_entity.type
_entity.pdbx_description
1 polymer ?
#
loop_
_entity_poly.entity_id
_entity_poly.type
_entity_poly.pdbx_seq_one_letter_code
_entity_poly.pdbx_strand_id
1 'polypeptide(L)' 'MGTLDPTPHNEVERISKIINIDGKTMPQVKIALDEWLERGWRLVAIYNEAAQTRAVFVRDKK' A
#
# COMPACT_ATOMS: atom_id res chain seq x y z
N MET A 1 -5.63 22.24 23.87
CA MET A 1 -5.61 21.71 23.42
C MET A 1 -5.23 21.06 23.04
N GLY A 2 -5.07 20.87 22.89
CA GLY A 2 -4.85 20.22 22.61
C GLY A 2 -4.64 19.71 21.89
N THR A 3 -4.38 19.54 21.68
CA THR A 3 -4.29 18.99 20.95
C THR A 3 -4.13 18.11 20.83
N LEU A 4 -4.39 17.86 20.79
CA LEU A 4 -4.30 16.89 20.64
C LEU A 4 -3.61 16.41 19.86
N ASP A 5 -2.69 16.40 20.04
CA ASP A 5 -1.93 15.76 19.08
C ASP A 5 -2.34 14.35 18.92
N PRO A 6 -2.83 14.07 17.80
CA PRO A 6 -3.32 12.74 17.58
C PRO A 6 -2.24 11.72 17.39
N THR A 7 -1.00 12.13 17.32
CA THR A 7 0.04 11.17 16.99
C THR A 7 0.52 10.48 18.21
N PRO A 8 0.17 9.24 18.39
CA PRO A 8 0.67 8.51 19.56
C PRO A 8 2.14 8.28 19.41
N HIS A 9 2.80 8.37 20.46
CA HIS A 9 4.19 8.20 20.40
C HIS A 9 4.57 6.77 20.18
N ASN A 10 3.66 5.88 20.49
CA ASN A 10 3.94 4.49 20.26
C ASN A 10 3.51 4.03 18.90
N GLU A 11 3.16 4.96 18.07
CA GLU A 11 2.72 4.58 16.75
C GLU A 11 3.90 4.14 15.93
N VAL A 12 3.76 3.02 15.28
CA VAL A 12 4.80 2.50 14.41
C VAL A 12 4.79 3.30 13.11
N GLU A 13 5.94 3.69 12.67
CA GLU A 13 6.04 4.36 11.39
C GLU A 13 5.64 3.41 10.28
N ARG A 14 5.02 3.97 9.27
CA ARG A 14 4.59 3.19 8.13
C ARG A 14 5.20 3.75 6.87
N ILE A 15 5.54 2.85 5.97
CA ILE A 15 5.99 3.24 4.65
C ILE A 15 4.99 2.73 3.65
N SER A 16 4.83 3.48 2.59
CA SER A 16 3.88 3.12 1.55
C SER A 16 4.63 2.88 0.25
N LYS A 17 4.02 2.07 -0.60
CA LYS A 17 4.57 1.75 -1.89
C LYS A 17 3.41 1.72 -2.88
N ILE A 18 3.61 2.36 -4.00
CA ILE A 18 2.61 2.39 -5.05
C ILE A 18 3.19 1.69 -6.27
N ILE A 19 2.47 0.71 -6.78
CA ILE A 19 2.90 0.00 -7.97
C ILE A 19 1.85 0.16 -9.06
N ASN A 20 2.30 0.19 -10.28
CA ASN A 20 1.43 0.31 -11.43
C ASN A 20 1.08 -1.09 -11.91
N ILE A 21 -0.19 -1.43 -11.90
CA ILE A 21 -0.64 -2.73 -12.35
C ILE A 21 -1.48 -2.61 -13.62
N ASP A 22 -1.43 -1.46 -14.27
CA ASP A 22 -2.19 -1.25 -15.47
C ASP A 22 -1.67 -2.14 -16.59
N GLY A 23 -2.59 -2.66 -17.40
CA GLY A 23 -2.20 -3.49 -18.51
C GLY A 23 -1.89 -4.93 -18.17
N LYS A 24 -1.99 -5.31 -16.91
CA LYS A 24 -1.72 -6.68 -16.52
C LYS A 24 -3.01 -7.50 -16.56
N THR A 25 -2.87 -8.77 -16.90
CA THR A 25 -4.00 -9.69 -16.81
C THR A 25 -4.28 -9.99 -15.33
N MET A 26 -5.46 -10.51 -15.07
CA MET A 26 -5.80 -10.81 -13.68
C MET A 26 -4.81 -11.77 -13.03
N PRO A 27 -4.39 -12.85 -13.67
CA PRO A 27 -3.38 -13.71 -13.04
C PRO A 27 -2.08 -12.97 -12.75
N GLN A 28 -1.66 -12.07 -13.65
CA GLN A 28 -0.46 -11.29 -13.42
C GLN A 28 -0.61 -10.34 -12.24
N VAL A 29 -1.78 -9.72 -12.13
CA VAL A 29 -2.05 -8.84 -11.01
C VAL A 29 -1.97 -9.63 -9.71
N LYS A 30 -2.58 -10.81 -9.69
CA LYS A 30 -2.59 -11.60 -8.48
C LYS A 30 -1.18 -11.99 -8.07
N ILE A 31 -0.36 -12.38 -9.02
CA ILE A 31 1.02 -12.75 -8.72
C ILE A 31 1.78 -11.56 -8.16
N ALA A 32 1.61 -10.40 -8.77
CA ALA A 32 2.31 -9.21 -8.32
C ALA A 32 1.88 -8.84 -6.90
N LEU A 33 0.58 -8.90 -6.62
CA LEU A 33 0.09 -8.57 -5.30
C LEU A 33 0.60 -9.57 -4.27
N ASP A 34 0.56 -10.85 -4.62
CA ASP A 34 0.99 -11.88 -3.69
C ASP A 34 2.45 -11.72 -3.32
N GLU A 35 3.28 -11.32 -4.26
CA GLU A 35 4.69 -11.12 -3.97
C GLU A 35 4.89 -10.10 -2.86
N TRP A 36 4.15 -8.99 -2.93
CA TRP A 36 4.29 -7.96 -1.93
C TRP A 36 3.70 -8.38 -0.60
N LEU A 37 2.57 -9.09 -0.65
CA LEU A 37 1.95 -9.57 0.57
C LEU A 37 2.86 -10.53 1.30
N GLU A 38 3.59 -11.35 0.57
CA GLU A 38 4.50 -12.29 1.21
C GLU A 38 5.67 -11.59 1.87
N ARG A 39 5.97 -10.38 1.44
CA ARG A 39 7.06 -9.61 2.03
C ARG A 39 6.61 -8.79 3.21
N GLY A 40 5.37 -8.96 3.64
CA GLY A 40 4.88 -8.24 4.80
C GLY A 40 4.13 -6.96 4.48
N TRP A 41 3.93 -6.65 3.21
CA TRP A 41 3.16 -5.49 2.83
C TRP A 41 1.68 -5.81 2.89
N ARG A 42 0.87 -4.80 3.11
CA ARG A 42 -0.57 -4.95 3.11
C ARG A 42 -1.16 -4.05 2.03
N LEU A 43 -2.10 -4.60 1.30
CA LEU A 43 -2.78 -3.85 0.25
C LEU A 43 -3.87 -3.02 0.91
N VAL A 44 -3.84 -1.71 0.70
CA VAL A 44 -4.83 -0.83 1.31
C VAL A 44 -5.76 -0.22 0.29
N ALA A 45 -5.37 -0.13 -0.99
CA ALA A 45 -6.24 0.48 -1.97
C ALA A 45 -5.77 0.13 -3.38
N ILE A 46 -6.74 0.11 -4.29
CA ILE A 46 -6.46 0.04 -5.71
C ILE A 46 -7.29 1.15 -6.34
N TYR A 47 -6.66 1.95 -7.18
CA TYR A 47 -7.34 3.09 -7.75
C TYR A 47 -6.83 3.35 -9.16
N ASN A 48 -7.61 4.13 -9.89
CA ASN A 48 -7.24 4.57 -11.24
C ASN A 48 -6.80 6.01 -11.20
N GLU A 49 -5.71 6.30 -11.88
CA GLU A 49 -5.24 7.67 -12.00
C GLU A 49 -4.64 7.84 -13.37
N ALA A 50 -5.09 8.86 -14.10
CA ALA A 50 -4.57 9.14 -15.44
C ALA A 50 -4.65 7.90 -16.32
N ALA A 51 -5.77 7.19 -16.24
CA ALA A 51 -6.01 5.99 -17.05
C ALA A 51 -5.09 4.84 -16.72
N GLN A 52 -4.46 4.88 -15.55
CA GLN A 52 -3.62 3.79 -15.09
C GLN A 52 -4.13 3.26 -13.77
N THR A 53 -4.05 1.97 -13.59
CA THR A 53 -4.48 1.33 -12.37
C THR A 53 -3.29 1.12 -11.47
N ARG A 54 -3.42 1.53 -10.23
CA ARG A 54 -2.33 1.47 -9.27
C ARG A 54 -2.79 0.81 -7.99
N ALA A 55 -1.87 0.11 -7.35
CA ALA A 55 -2.12 -0.52 -6.07
C ALA A 55 -1.23 0.11 -5.03
N VAL A 56 -1.81 0.36 -3.86
CA VAL A 56 -1.10 1.01 -2.76
C VAL A 56 -0.92 0.00 -1.65
N PHE A 57 0.31 -0.15 -1.23
CA PHE A 57 0.65 -1.06 -0.14
C PHE A 57 1.27 -0.28 0.99
N VAL A 58 1.10 -0.78 2.20
CA VAL A 58 1.77 -0.20 3.36
C VAL A 58 2.37 -1.32 4.18
N ARG A 59 3.38 -0.98 4.92
CA ARG A 59 3.91 -1.90 5.90
C ARG A 59 4.51 -1.08 7.02
N ASP A 60 4.63 -1.72 8.17
CA ASP A 60 5.25 -1.07 9.30
C ASP A 60 6.74 -1.05 9.11
N LYS A 61 7.32 0.06 9.43
CA LYS A 61 8.76 0.21 9.39
C LYS A 61 9.30 -0.23 10.73
N LYS A 62 10.11 -1.23 10.72
CA LYS A 62 10.60 -1.74 11.97
C LYS A 62 12.08 -1.76 11.98
#